data_7698d0bd97cd95fd61f53c7baa802feb
#
_entry.id   7698d0bd97cd95fd61f53c7baa802feb
#
_cell.length_a   1.000
_cell.length_b   1.000
_cell.length_c   1.000
_cell.angle_alpha   90.00
_cell.angle_beta   90.00
_cell.angle_gamma   90.00
#
_symmetry.space_group_name_H-M   'P 1'
#
loop_
_entity.id
_entity.type
_entity.pdbx_description
1 polymer ?
#
loop_
_entity_poly.entity_id
_entity_poly.type
_entity_poly.pdbx_seq_one_letter_code
_entity_poly.pdbx_strand_id
1 'polypeptide(L)'
;MRRRDFGKLSFATLASTLLTEEARAGSGAGSVPDGKTCPPPFPKVEGVTAHVAEFVVNTRYEAIPQNVIELGKKSILDGFGLALAGQRAESGPIMLRYLDSLESVGKSTVMGTRRSASPEFAALVNSVAIHAEDFDDTQLSAEKSKTYGLLMHPTAPVLPPAFVLAEKLGASGKELMLAYHLGVEVECKIAESMAPRAYEEGFHTSAICGPFGAAAACARLRKLDVGKTRIAFGLAASASGGLREEFGTMTKPFQVGHGAEDGYAAVELARLGWTAADNIIEAERGFMRAVAGTYEPKWLLEKLGAPWTFEWPGVSIKPYPSGSLTHPAMTEMADLIKEHDVRADQVASVDVGASQNNYQTLLSHDPHTGLEAKFSMEFCMAILLLERKAGLPQFQDAVVNRADVQAMIRKVHFHVDPQAQAAGNDKMMSIIRITLKSGQVISGHSSFGKGSPANPMSYDDVADKFRGSAEFARWPTAKAERIIELVRTLETQSDMRKMTALLRG
;
A
#
# COMPACT_ATOMS: atom_id res chain seq x y z
N MET A 1 -28.35 45.14 25.42
CA MET A 1 -27.62 46.00 26.39
C MET A 1 -26.13 45.93 26.05
N ARG A 2 -25.63 47.06 25.52
CA ARG A 2 -24.29 47.67 25.57
C ARG A 2 -23.04 46.84 25.30
N ARG A 3 -22.46 47.20 24.12
CA ARG A 3 -21.00 47.14 23.76
C ARG A 3 -20.18 47.91 24.81
N ARG A 4 -18.93 47.45 24.98
CA ARG A 4 -17.68 48.14 25.43
C ARG A 4 -16.73 47.13 26.03
N ASP A 5 -15.41 47.06 25.90
CA ASP A 5 -14.40 47.81 25.16
C ASP A 5 -13.18 46.84 25.05
N PHE A 6 -12.58 46.67 23.88
CA PHE A 6 -11.27 46.08 23.77
C PHE A 6 -10.25 47.21 23.65
N GLY A 7 -9.54 47.43 24.75
CA GLY A 7 -8.44 48.36 24.87
C GLY A 7 -7.21 47.90 24.12
N LYS A 8 -6.63 48.81 23.40
CA LYS A 8 -5.34 48.77 22.70
C LYS A 8 -4.21 48.48 23.67
N LEU A 9 -3.37 47.45 23.40
CA LEU A 9 -2.03 47.37 23.95
C LEU A 9 -1.02 47.54 22.83
N SER A 10 -0.25 48.63 22.99
CA SER A 10 0.81 49.08 22.10
C SER A 10 2.02 48.16 22.15
N PHE A 11 2.59 47.89 20.98
CA PHE A 11 3.96 47.40 20.83
C PHE A 11 4.95 48.47 21.32
N ALA A 12 5.76 48.15 22.30
CA ALA A 12 6.97 48.88 22.67
C ALA A 12 8.17 47.99 22.48
N THR A 13 8.98 48.37 21.54
CA THR A 13 10.37 48.05 21.21
C THR A 13 11.25 47.88 22.44
N LEU A 14 12.03 46.76 22.51
CA LEU A 14 13.29 46.74 23.24
C LEU A 14 14.33 46.07 22.34
N ALA A 15 15.17 46.95 21.80
CA ALA A 15 16.40 46.57 21.13
C ALA A 15 17.58 46.75 22.10
N SER A 16 18.56 45.91 21.94
CA SER A 16 19.99 46.06 22.23
C SER A 16 20.48 46.10 23.67
N THR A 17 21.37 45.16 23.98
CA THR A 17 22.78 45.39 24.38
C THR A 17 23.50 44.02 24.38
N LEU A 18 24.42 43.83 23.48
CA LEU A 18 25.88 43.84 23.53
C LEU A 18 26.47 42.66 24.30
N LEU A 19 27.05 41.74 23.57
CA LEU A 19 28.46 41.62 23.13
C LEU A 19 29.49 41.42 24.25
N THR A 20 30.20 40.48 24.05
CA THR A 20 31.64 40.11 23.98
C THR A 20 31.94 38.98 24.93
N GLU A 21 32.66 38.05 24.60
CA GLU A 21 33.92 37.59 24.08
C GLU A 21 34.20 36.24 24.76
N GLU A 22 34.84 35.31 24.37
CA GLU A 22 35.88 34.93 23.47
C GLU A 22 35.97 33.41 23.33
N ALA A 23 36.19 33.04 22.15
CA ALA A 23 36.87 31.90 21.61
C ALA A 23 37.81 31.07 22.53
N ARG A 24 37.70 29.75 22.39
CA ARG A 24 38.91 28.96 22.10
C ARG A 24 38.59 27.62 21.44
N ALA A 25 39.23 27.43 20.35
CA ALA A 25 39.34 26.33 19.45
C ALA A 25 39.50 24.96 20.13
N GLY A 26 38.73 24.00 19.63
CA GLY A 26 39.00 22.57 19.74
C GLY A 26 38.58 21.94 18.42
N SER A 27 39.53 21.75 17.53
CA SER A 27 39.41 21.14 16.21
C SER A 27 38.90 19.72 16.31
N GLY A 28 37.80 19.48 15.64
CA GLY A 28 37.23 18.18 15.41
C GLY A 28 36.14 18.30 14.35
N ALA A 29 36.52 18.80 13.15
CA ALA A 29 35.65 18.80 12.00
C ALA A 29 35.46 17.35 11.51
N GLY A 30 34.51 16.65 12.08
CA GLY A 30 33.87 15.53 11.38
C GLY A 30 33.13 16.12 10.19
N SER A 31 33.67 15.95 9.00
CA SER A 31 33.01 16.26 7.75
C SER A 31 31.73 15.44 7.67
N VAL A 32 30.58 16.09 7.89
CA VAL A 32 29.29 15.59 7.42
C VAL A 32 29.46 15.46 5.90
N PRO A 33 29.17 14.31 5.29
CA PRO A 33 29.19 14.22 3.84
C PRO A 33 28.08 15.13 3.29
N ASP A 34 28.43 16.28 2.79
CA ASP A 34 27.60 17.15 1.97
C ASP A 34 27.40 16.48 0.61
N GLY A 35 26.61 15.41 0.59
CA GLY A 35 26.25 14.65 -0.60
C GLY A 35 24.81 14.88 -1.06
N LYS A 36 24.14 15.95 -0.63
CA LYS A 36 22.88 16.35 -1.25
C LYS A 36 23.18 16.94 -2.63
N THR A 37 23.22 16.07 -3.63
CA THR A 37 23.19 16.52 -5.03
C THR A 37 22.01 17.45 -5.19
N CYS A 38 22.26 18.64 -5.73
CA CYS A 38 21.18 19.60 -6.07
C CYS A 38 20.15 18.84 -6.91
N PRO A 39 18.83 18.91 -6.58
CA PRO A 39 17.85 18.22 -7.36
C PRO A 39 17.93 18.66 -8.83
N PRO A 40 17.68 17.76 -9.78
CA PRO A 40 17.61 18.15 -11.17
C PRO A 40 16.57 19.27 -11.33
N PRO A 41 16.74 20.18 -12.31
CA PRO A 41 15.80 21.27 -12.53
C PRO A 41 14.39 20.71 -12.74
N PHE A 42 13.39 21.42 -12.20
CA PHE A 42 11.99 21.03 -12.39
C PHE A 42 11.63 21.07 -13.88
N PRO A 43 11.05 20.01 -14.45
CA PRO A 43 10.70 19.96 -15.86
C PRO A 43 9.69 21.04 -16.24
N LYS A 44 9.96 21.76 -17.33
CA LYS A 44 9.04 22.75 -17.92
C LYS A 44 8.24 22.07 -19.02
N VAL A 45 7.25 21.27 -18.63
CA VAL A 45 6.36 20.54 -19.53
C VAL A 45 4.94 20.93 -19.20
N GLU A 46 4.14 21.26 -20.24
CA GLU A 46 2.75 21.65 -20.08
C GLU A 46 1.81 20.50 -20.50
N GLY A 47 0.59 20.50 -19.97
CA GLY A 47 -0.47 19.59 -20.38
C GLY A 47 -0.39 18.19 -19.81
N VAL A 48 0.47 17.91 -18.82
CA VAL A 48 0.57 16.59 -18.18
C VAL A 48 -0.75 16.21 -17.49
N THR A 49 -1.32 17.11 -16.70
CA THR A 49 -2.62 16.89 -16.04
C THR A 49 -3.73 16.66 -17.05
N ALA A 50 -3.73 17.39 -18.16
CA ALA A 50 -4.70 17.22 -19.24
C ALA A 50 -4.55 15.84 -19.91
N HIS A 51 -3.33 15.42 -20.21
CA HIS A 51 -3.05 14.11 -20.82
C HIS A 51 -3.52 12.94 -19.93
N VAL A 52 -3.24 13.00 -18.62
CA VAL A 52 -3.70 11.99 -17.67
C VAL A 52 -5.24 11.97 -17.59
N ALA A 53 -5.89 13.14 -17.59
CA ALA A 53 -7.34 13.22 -17.60
C ALA A 53 -7.95 12.67 -18.91
N GLU A 54 -7.36 12.96 -20.07
CA GLU A 54 -7.76 12.40 -21.36
C GLU A 54 -7.63 10.89 -21.40
N PHE A 55 -6.55 10.33 -20.86
CA PHE A 55 -6.37 8.88 -20.70
C PHE A 55 -7.52 8.26 -19.91
N VAL A 56 -7.88 8.83 -18.75
CA VAL A 56 -8.98 8.34 -17.90
C VAL A 56 -10.32 8.39 -18.62
N VAL A 57 -10.60 9.49 -19.33
CA VAL A 57 -11.89 9.73 -19.98
C VAL A 57 -12.06 8.88 -21.24
N ASN A 58 -11.02 8.76 -22.06
CA ASN A 58 -11.10 8.19 -23.41
C ASN A 58 -10.81 6.69 -23.48
N THR A 59 -10.09 6.12 -22.49
CA THR A 59 -9.75 4.69 -22.50
C THR A 59 -11.01 3.83 -22.42
N ARG A 60 -11.09 2.80 -23.27
CA ARG A 60 -12.19 1.84 -23.28
C ARG A 60 -11.75 0.52 -22.66
N TYR A 61 -12.70 -0.26 -22.13
CA TYR A 61 -12.42 -1.56 -21.53
C TYR A 61 -11.68 -2.50 -22.50
N GLU A 62 -12.06 -2.49 -23.76
CA GLU A 62 -11.49 -3.32 -24.81
C GLU A 62 -10.04 -2.93 -25.18
N ALA A 63 -9.56 -1.77 -24.73
CA ALA A 63 -8.17 -1.34 -24.89
C ALA A 63 -7.23 -1.91 -23.81
N ILE A 64 -7.78 -2.48 -22.74
CA ILE A 64 -6.99 -3.12 -21.69
C ILE A 64 -6.63 -4.54 -22.12
N PRO A 65 -5.35 -4.93 -22.17
CA PRO A 65 -4.95 -6.29 -22.53
C PRO A 65 -5.57 -7.34 -21.59
N GLN A 66 -5.93 -8.51 -22.14
CA GLN A 66 -6.60 -9.56 -21.35
C GLN A 66 -5.75 -10.05 -20.18
N ASN A 67 -4.42 -10.17 -20.34
CA ASN A 67 -3.52 -10.51 -19.24
C ASN A 67 -3.56 -9.47 -18.11
N VAL A 68 -3.67 -8.18 -18.43
CA VAL A 68 -3.80 -7.10 -17.44
C VAL A 68 -5.14 -7.22 -16.69
N ILE A 69 -6.23 -7.52 -17.39
CA ILE A 69 -7.54 -7.79 -16.78
C ILE A 69 -7.46 -8.95 -15.79
N GLU A 70 -6.81 -10.06 -16.16
CA GLU A 70 -6.67 -11.23 -15.27
C GLU A 70 -5.77 -10.94 -14.06
N LEU A 71 -4.73 -10.12 -14.21
CA LEU A 71 -3.91 -9.67 -13.11
C LEU A 71 -4.71 -8.79 -12.14
N GLY A 72 -5.48 -7.82 -12.66
CA GLY A 72 -6.34 -6.98 -11.84
C GLY A 72 -7.45 -7.74 -11.10
N LYS A 73 -8.03 -8.79 -11.70
CA LYS A 73 -9.00 -9.66 -11.01
C LYS A 73 -8.40 -10.31 -9.75
N LYS A 74 -7.14 -10.72 -9.80
CA LYS A 74 -6.43 -11.27 -8.63
C LYS A 74 -6.33 -10.24 -7.52
N SER A 75 -5.90 -9.01 -7.82
CA SER A 75 -5.83 -7.91 -6.85
C SER A 75 -7.20 -7.50 -6.30
N ILE A 76 -8.24 -7.48 -7.14
CA ILE A 76 -9.63 -7.23 -6.70
C ILE A 76 -10.11 -8.31 -5.73
N LEU A 77 -9.86 -9.60 -6.04
CA LEU A 77 -10.23 -10.71 -5.15
C LEU A 77 -9.50 -10.60 -3.81
N ASP A 78 -8.20 -10.35 -3.86
CA ASP A 78 -7.37 -10.13 -2.68
C ASP A 78 -7.91 -8.97 -1.83
N GLY A 79 -8.16 -7.81 -2.45
CA GLY A 79 -8.71 -6.64 -1.78
C GLY A 79 -10.04 -6.91 -1.07
N PHE A 80 -10.97 -7.65 -1.69
CA PHE A 80 -12.22 -8.05 -1.03
C PHE A 80 -11.96 -8.95 0.18
N GLY A 81 -11.04 -9.93 0.07
CA GLY A 81 -10.68 -10.79 1.20
C GLY A 81 -10.10 -10.00 2.37
N LEU A 82 -9.24 -9.06 2.07
CA LEU A 82 -8.61 -8.19 3.08
C LEU A 82 -9.59 -7.19 3.68
N ALA A 83 -10.57 -6.69 2.90
CA ALA A 83 -11.64 -5.86 3.45
C ALA A 83 -12.47 -6.61 4.52
N LEU A 84 -12.69 -7.93 4.33
CA LEU A 84 -13.35 -8.76 5.34
C LEU A 84 -12.45 -8.97 6.58
N ALA A 85 -11.20 -9.36 6.36
CA ALA A 85 -10.25 -9.68 7.42
C ALA A 85 -9.89 -8.46 8.29
N GLY A 86 -9.67 -7.30 7.67
CA GLY A 86 -9.27 -6.06 8.34
C GLY A 86 -10.33 -5.48 9.28
N GLN A 87 -11.60 -5.90 9.16
CA GLN A 87 -12.60 -5.55 10.17
C GLN A 87 -12.31 -6.18 11.54
N ARG A 88 -11.43 -7.17 11.60
CA ARG A 88 -10.97 -7.82 12.84
C ARG A 88 -9.62 -7.33 13.33
N ALA A 89 -8.92 -6.52 12.54
CA ALA A 89 -7.75 -5.79 12.98
C ALA A 89 -8.13 -4.81 14.10
N GLU A 90 -7.17 -4.38 14.91
CA GLU A 90 -7.41 -3.42 16.01
C GLU A 90 -8.09 -2.13 15.53
N SER A 91 -7.74 -1.66 14.33
CA SER A 91 -8.34 -0.48 13.71
C SER A 91 -9.81 -0.66 13.33
N GLY A 92 -10.26 -1.88 13.01
CA GLY A 92 -11.62 -2.13 12.52
C GLY A 92 -12.72 -1.68 13.49
N PRO A 93 -12.77 -2.17 14.74
CA PRO A 93 -13.74 -1.70 15.75
C PRO A 93 -13.62 -0.19 16.05
N ILE A 94 -12.44 0.39 15.94
CA ILE A 94 -12.23 1.83 16.14
C ILE A 94 -12.88 2.61 15.00
N MET A 95 -12.66 2.19 13.75
CA MET A 95 -13.28 2.82 12.58
C MET A 95 -14.81 2.74 12.62
N LEU A 96 -15.38 1.63 13.09
CA LEU A 96 -16.84 1.52 13.22
C LEU A 96 -17.39 2.49 14.28
N ARG A 97 -16.70 2.65 15.44
CA ARG A 97 -17.07 3.66 16.42
C ARG A 97 -16.89 5.10 15.91
N TYR A 98 -15.87 5.32 15.08
CA TYR A 98 -15.68 6.62 14.42
C TYR A 98 -16.85 6.93 13.48
N LEU A 99 -17.30 5.98 12.66
CA LEU A 99 -18.52 6.14 11.85
C LEU A 99 -19.76 6.48 12.68
N ASP A 100 -19.93 5.82 13.85
CA ASP A 100 -21.02 6.11 14.75
C ASP A 100 -20.94 7.56 15.29
N SER A 101 -19.74 8.04 15.62
CA SER A 101 -19.52 9.41 16.12
C SER A 101 -19.77 10.50 15.07
N LEU A 102 -19.67 10.15 13.79
CA LEU A 102 -19.96 11.06 12.67
C LEU A 102 -21.46 11.08 12.30
N GLU A 103 -22.28 10.23 12.93
CA GLU A 103 -23.70 10.06 12.57
C GLU A 103 -23.89 9.84 11.05
N SER A 104 -22.91 9.17 10.42
CA SER A 104 -22.90 8.99 8.96
C SER A 104 -24.06 8.13 8.51
N VAL A 105 -24.97 8.74 7.76
CA VAL A 105 -26.15 8.07 7.19
C VAL A 105 -25.91 7.83 5.70
N GLY A 106 -26.10 6.58 5.25
CA GLY A 106 -25.94 6.22 3.85
C GLY A 106 -26.30 4.76 3.57
N LYS A 107 -26.17 4.38 2.30
CA LYS A 107 -26.53 3.02 1.83
C LYS A 107 -25.32 2.25 1.32
N SER A 108 -24.15 2.87 1.25
CA SER A 108 -22.93 2.21 0.76
C SER A 108 -22.40 1.22 1.78
N THR A 109 -22.00 0.07 1.31
CA THR A 109 -21.63 -1.08 2.14
C THR A 109 -20.29 -0.87 2.81
N VAL A 110 -20.25 -1.01 4.13
CA VAL A 110 -19.03 -1.27 4.90
C VAL A 110 -18.81 -2.78 4.87
N MET A 111 -17.84 -3.21 4.03
CA MET A 111 -17.58 -4.63 3.75
C MET A 111 -17.24 -5.39 5.04
N GLY A 112 -17.66 -6.65 5.12
CA GLY A 112 -17.43 -7.48 6.30
C GLY A 112 -18.34 -7.17 7.49
N THR A 113 -19.26 -6.20 7.37
CA THR A 113 -20.15 -5.76 8.45
C THR A 113 -21.61 -5.67 8.01
N ARG A 114 -22.52 -5.44 8.96
CA ARG A 114 -23.93 -5.07 8.68
C ARG A 114 -24.15 -3.57 8.52
N ARG A 115 -23.07 -2.78 8.64
CA ARG A 115 -23.13 -1.32 8.58
C ARG A 115 -23.19 -0.82 7.14
N SER A 116 -23.76 0.36 7.00
CA SER A 116 -23.69 1.18 5.80
C SER A 116 -23.41 2.63 6.21
N ALA A 117 -22.79 3.37 5.32
CA ALA A 117 -22.42 4.76 5.53
C ALA A 117 -22.64 5.59 4.25
N SER A 118 -22.39 6.88 4.30
CA SER A 118 -22.23 7.66 3.08
C SER A 118 -21.09 7.10 2.24
N PRO A 119 -21.08 7.27 0.92
CA PRO A 119 -20.09 6.61 0.05
C PRO A 119 -18.64 6.94 0.40
N GLU A 120 -18.33 8.19 0.71
CA GLU A 120 -16.98 8.63 1.09
C GLU A 120 -16.50 7.92 2.37
N PHE A 121 -17.33 7.86 3.41
CA PHE A 121 -16.95 7.18 4.65
C PHE A 121 -16.95 5.65 4.54
N ALA A 122 -17.79 5.08 3.69
CA ALA A 122 -17.69 3.65 3.36
C ALA A 122 -16.39 3.34 2.62
N ALA A 123 -15.95 4.21 1.70
CA ALA A 123 -14.66 4.10 1.02
C ALA A 123 -13.49 4.17 2.02
N LEU A 124 -13.50 5.16 2.93
CA LEU A 124 -12.52 5.30 4.02
C LEU A 124 -12.38 3.99 4.81
N VAL A 125 -13.47 3.50 5.39
CA VAL A 125 -13.42 2.33 6.30
C VAL A 125 -13.02 1.06 5.56
N ASN A 126 -13.51 0.86 4.35
CA ASN A 126 -13.15 -0.30 3.53
C ASN A 126 -11.67 -0.26 3.13
N SER A 127 -11.13 0.91 2.82
CA SER A 127 -9.72 1.09 2.48
C SER A 127 -8.80 0.86 3.69
N VAL A 128 -9.14 1.41 4.84
CA VAL A 128 -8.45 1.12 6.11
C VAL A 128 -8.43 -0.39 6.36
N ALA A 129 -9.56 -1.08 6.19
CA ALA A 129 -9.63 -2.52 6.40
C ALA A 129 -8.73 -3.32 5.42
N ILE A 130 -8.69 -2.95 4.14
CA ILE A 130 -7.79 -3.60 3.17
C ILE A 130 -6.33 -3.48 3.58
N HIS A 131 -5.92 -2.33 4.07
CA HIS A 131 -4.51 -2.03 4.38
C HIS A 131 -4.10 -2.36 5.83
N ALA A 132 -5.06 -2.66 6.72
CA ALA A 132 -4.83 -2.82 8.17
C ALA A 132 -3.83 -3.92 8.53
N GLU A 133 -3.79 -5.00 7.76
CA GLU A 133 -2.97 -6.17 8.08
C GLU A 133 -1.62 -6.21 7.34
N ASP A 134 -1.27 -5.14 6.59
CA ASP A 134 -0.08 -5.08 5.73
C ASP A 134 0.05 -6.31 4.80
N PHE A 135 -1.09 -6.80 4.32
CA PHE A 135 -1.21 -8.02 3.55
C PHE A 135 -1.70 -7.79 2.11
N ASP A 136 -2.01 -6.55 1.77
CA ASP A 136 -2.45 -6.11 0.45
C ASP A 136 -1.30 -6.04 -0.56
N ASP A 137 -1.67 -5.91 -1.82
CA ASP A 137 -0.75 -5.90 -2.93
C ASP A 137 0.21 -4.71 -2.93
N THR A 138 1.32 -4.85 -3.66
CA THR A 138 2.37 -3.83 -3.77
C THR A 138 2.84 -3.67 -5.19
N GLN A 139 2.92 -2.42 -5.67
CA GLN A 139 3.56 -2.10 -6.94
C GLN A 139 5.07 -2.24 -6.85
N LEU A 140 5.68 -2.87 -7.85
CA LEU A 140 7.14 -2.84 -8.01
C LEU A 140 7.59 -1.54 -8.69
N SER A 141 8.83 -1.14 -8.44
CA SER A 141 9.45 -0.04 -9.17
C SER A 141 10.00 -0.51 -10.51
N ALA A 142 9.81 0.29 -11.55
CA ALA A 142 10.45 0.07 -12.86
C ALA A 142 11.96 0.39 -12.81
N GLU A 143 12.38 1.36 -12.01
CA GLU A 143 13.76 1.76 -11.85
C GLU A 143 14.43 1.11 -10.65
N LYS A 144 14.87 -0.12 -10.85
CA LYS A 144 15.41 -1.02 -9.83
C LYS A 144 16.60 -0.48 -9.03
N SER A 145 17.37 0.44 -9.61
CA SER A 145 18.54 1.04 -8.97
C SER A 145 18.21 2.20 -8.04
N LYS A 146 17.02 2.77 -8.12
CA LYS A 146 16.64 4.00 -7.40
C LYS A 146 15.72 3.77 -6.21
N THR A 147 15.10 2.61 -6.09
CA THR A 147 14.11 2.30 -5.04
C THR A 147 14.35 0.93 -4.44
N TYR A 148 13.67 0.64 -3.33
CA TYR A 148 13.66 -0.67 -2.69
C TYR A 148 12.85 -1.74 -3.46
N GLY A 149 12.55 -1.53 -4.74
CA GLY A 149 11.74 -2.42 -5.54
C GLY A 149 10.23 -2.32 -5.30
N LEU A 150 9.79 -1.56 -4.30
CA LEU A 150 8.38 -1.36 -3.94
C LEU A 150 8.07 0.12 -3.88
N LEU A 151 6.97 0.56 -4.48
CA LEU A 151 6.56 1.96 -4.50
C LEU A 151 5.33 2.23 -3.65
N MET A 152 4.26 1.47 -3.84
CA MET A 152 3.00 1.71 -3.17
C MET A 152 2.09 0.47 -3.11
N HIS A 153 1.00 0.58 -2.38
CA HIS A 153 -0.08 -0.40 -2.26
C HIS A 153 -1.28 0.08 -3.10
N PRO A 154 -1.46 -0.41 -4.35
CA PRO A 154 -2.38 0.25 -5.28
C PRO A 154 -3.86 -0.10 -5.09
N THR A 155 -4.18 -1.29 -4.57
CA THR A 155 -5.58 -1.71 -4.46
C THR A 155 -6.33 -1.02 -3.33
N ALA A 156 -5.66 -0.77 -2.22
CA ALA A 156 -6.30 -0.23 -1.01
C ALA A 156 -6.95 1.17 -1.22
N PRO A 157 -6.31 2.15 -1.89
CA PRO A 157 -6.94 3.45 -2.10
C PRO A 157 -7.94 3.48 -3.26
N VAL A 158 -7.87 2.54 -4.24
CA VAL A 158 -8.64 2.59 -5.48
C VAL A 158 -9.89 1.72 -5.46
N LEU A 159 -9.78 0.47 -5.01
CA LEU A 159 -10.88 -0.49 -5.06
C LEU A 159 -12.09 -0.04 -4.22
N PRO A 160 -11.94 0.43 -2.96
CA PRO A 160 -13.08 0.82 -2.14
C PRO A 160 -13.92 1.96 -2.72
N PRO A 161 -13.38 3.12 -3.10
CA PRO A 161 -14.18 4.20 -3.67
C PRO A 161 -14.81 3.82 -5.02
N ALA A 162 -14.09 3.05 -5.86
CA ALA A 162 -14.64 2.51 -7.11
C ALA A 162 -15.82 1.56 -6.84
N PHE A 163 -15.69 0.65 -5.87
CA PHE A 163 -16.73 -0.31 -5.53
C PHE A 163 -17.98 0.36 -4.95
N VAL A 164 -17.84 1.25 -3.96
CA VAL A 164 -19.01 1.94 -3.36
C VAL A 164 -19.73 2.82 -4.38
N LEU A 165 -18.98 3.39 -5.33
CA LEU A 165 -19.59 4.17 -6.40
C LEU A 165 -20.28 3.26 -7.44
N ALA A 166 -19.66 2.13 -7.81
CA ALA A 166 -20.28 1.14 -8.70
C ALA A 166 -21.55 0.56 -8.07
N GLU A 167 -21.54 0.24 -6.77
CA GLU A 167 -22.75 -0.13 -6.00
C GLU A 167 -23.85 0.93 -6.12
N LYS A 168 -23.50 2.18 -5.83
CA LYS A 168 -24.46 3.31 -5.88
C LYS A 168 -25.06 3.50 -7.25
N LEU A 169 -24.29 3.32 -8.32
CA LEU A 169 -24.73 3.50 -9.71
C LEU A 169 -25.38 2.27 -10.31
N GLY A 170 -25.23 1.08 -9.70
CA GLY A 170 -25.59 -0.20 -10.32
C GLY A 170 -24.73 -0.48 -11.55
N ALA A 171 -23.45 -0.10 -11.50
CA ALA A 171 -22.53 -0.30 -12.61
C ALA A 171 -22.24 -1.80 -12.83
N SER A 172 -21.86 -2.14 -14.06
CA SER A 172 -21.42 -3.49 -14.43
C SER A 172 -20.02 -3.80 -13.91
N GLY A 173 -19.67 -5.09 -13.89
CA GLY A 173 -18.31 -5.52 -13.57
C GLY A 173 -17.26 -4.99 -14.56
N LYS A 174 -17.60 -4.86 -15.85
CA LYS A 174 -16.73 -4.20 -16.83
C LYS A 174 -16.45 -2.73 -16.49
N GLU A 175 -17.48 -1.99 -16.08
CA GLU A 175 -17.32 -0.59 -15.68
C GLU A 175 -16.47 -0.46 -14.40
N LEU A 176 -16.68 -1.35 -13.42
CA LEU A 176 -15.85 -1.39 -12.21
C LEU A 176 -14.39 -1.73 -12.56
N MET A 177 -14.16 -2.79 -13.37
CA MET A 177 -12.80 -3.17 -13.75
C MET A 177 -12.08 -2.08 -14.53
N LEU A 178 -12.75 -1.44 -15.49
CA LEU A 178 -12.18 -0.32 -16.24
C LEU A 178 -11.78 0.82 -15.28
N ALA A 179 -12.66 1.21 -14.38
CA ALA A 179 -12.39 2.25 -13.40
C ALA A 179 -11.22 1.89 -12.48
N TYR A 180 -11.20 0.66 -11.96
CA TYR A 180 -10.15 0.15 -11.11
C TYR A 180 -8.78 0.15 -11.81
N HIS A 181 -8.70 -0.40 -13.03
CA HIS A 181 -7.43 -0.42 -13.77
C HIS A 181 -6.92 0.97 -14.11
N LEU A 182 -7.81 1.91 -14.46
CA LEU A 182 -7.44 3.31 -14.69
C LEU A 182 -6.92 3.99 -13.42
N GLY A 183 -7.59 3.75 -12.29
CA GLY A 183 -7.16 4.29 -11.00
C GLY A 183 -5.78 3.80 -10.61
N VAL A 184 -5.56 2.49 -10.63
CA VAL A 184 -4.25 1.86 -10.35
C VAL A 184 -3.17 2.36 -11.31
N GLU A 185 -3.49 2.45 -12.61
CA GLU A 185 -2.51 2.93 -13.60
C GLU A 185 -2.08 4.37 -13.33
N VAL A 186 -3.04 5.27 -13.04
CA VAL A 186 -2.76 6.69 -12.79
C VAL A 186 -1.89 6.86 -11.56
N GLU A 187 -2.28 6.30 -10.42
CA GLU A 187 -1.51 6.49 -9.18
C GLU A 187 -0.11 5.85 -9.25
N CYS A 188 0.00 4.67 -9.88
CA CYS A 188 1.27 3.99 -10.03
C CYS A 188 2.24 4.76 -10.95
N LYS A 189 1.75 5.32 -12.07
CA LYS A 189 2.60 6.15 -12.96
C LYS A 189 2.97 7.49 -12.32
N ILE A 190 2.11 8.06 -11.47
CA ILE A 190 2.45 9.21 -10.64
C ILE A 190 3.59 8.84 -9.68
N ALA A 191 3.49 7.70 -8.99
CA ALA A 191 4.53 7.21 -8.09
C ALA A 191 5.87 6.98 -8.82
N GLU A 192 5.86 6.32 -9.99
CA GLU A 192 7.06 6.12 -10.81
C GLU A 192 7.70 7.43 -11.25
N SER A 193 6.90 8.43 -11.60
CA SER A 193 7.40 9.71 -12.11
C SER A 193 8.20 10.50 -11.07
N MET A 194 7.94 10.31 -9.79
CA MET A 194 8.60 11.01 -8.68
C MET A 194 9.53 10.12 -7.85
N ALA A 195 9.64 8.83 -8.17
CA ALA A 195 10.51 7.91 -7.46
C ALA A 195 12.00 8.26 -7.64
N PRO A 196 12.82 8.06 -6.60
CA PRO A 196 12.48 7.62 -5.23
C PRO A 196 12.19 8.77 -4.26
N ARG A 197 12.29 10.02 -4.70
CA ARG A 197 12.44 11.21 -3.86
C ARG A 197 11.33 11.40 -2.83
N ALA A 198 10.06 11.34 -3.24
CA ALA A 198 8.97 11.55 -2.30
C ALA A 198 9.03 10.55 -1.14
N TYR A 199 9.39 9.30 -1.43
CA TYR A 199 9.59 8.28 -0.40
C TYR A 199 10.79 8.57 0.51
N GLU A 200 11.91 9.00 -0.05
CA GLU A 200 13.12 9.35 0.71
C GLU A 200 12.93 10.58 1.59
N GLU A 201 12.15 11.56 1.13
CA GLU A 201 11.80 12.77 1.91
C GLU A 201 10.75 12.49 3.02
N GLY A 202 10.27 11.25 3.16
CA GLY A 202 9.43 10.82 4.26
C GLY A 202 7.93 10.72 3.94
N PHE A 203 7.51 10.84 2.69
CA PHE A 203 6.12 10.64 2.32
C PHE A 203 5.74 9.17 2.20
N HIS A 204 4.54 8.81 2.64
CA HIS A 204 3.90 7.53 2.38
C HIS A 204 3.29 7.55 0.97
N THR A 205 3.94 6.91 0.00
CA THR A 205 3.59 7.00 -1.41
C THR A 205 2.13 6.61 -1.69
N SER A 206 1.63 5.54 -1.04
CA SER A 206 0.23 5.12 -1.18
C SER A 206 -0.76 6.19 -0.71
N ALA A 207 -0.41 6.96 0.32
CA ALA A 207 -1.27 8.01 0.85
C ALA A 207 -1.27 9.27 -0.03
N ILE A 208 -0.12 9.62 -0.66
CA ILE A 208 -0.05 10.82 -1.49
C ILE A 208 -0.47 10.60 -2.94
N CYS A 209 -0.33 9.38 -3.48
CA CYS A 209 -0.77 9.03 -4.84
C CYS A 209 -2.20 8.48 -4.87
N GLY A 210 -2.63 7.81 -3.82
CA GLY A 210 -3.95 7.18 -3.71
C GLY A 210 -5.14 8.09 -4.03
N PRO A 211 -5.16 9.36 -3.58
CA PRO A 211 -6.21 10.30 -3.95
C PRO A 211 -6.38 10.48 -5.46
N PHE A 212 -5.28 10.46 -6.23
CA PHE A 212 -5.35 10.53 -7.69
C PHE A 212 -5.92 9.26 -8.31
N GLY A 213 -5.52 8.09 -7.81
CA GLY A 213 -6.06 6.80 -8.25
C GLY A 213 -7.55 6.68 -7.97
N ALA A 214 -7.97 7.02 -6.75
CA ALA A 214 -9.37 7.08 -6.33
C ALA A 214 -10.18 8.05 -7.20
N ALA A 215 -9.64 9.26 -7.44
CA ALA A 215 -10.27 10.27 -8.29
C ALA A 215 -10.40 9.78 -9.75
N ALA A 216 -9.36 9.16 -10.32
CA ALA A 216 -9.41 8.62 -11.67
C ALA A 216 -10.50 7.54 -11.81
N ALA A 217 -10.55 6.59 -10.88
CA ALA A 217 -11.57 5.53 -10.88
C ALA A 217 -12.99 6.09 -10.73
N CYS A 218 -13.20 7.00 -9.80
CA CYS A 218 -14.50 7.61 -9.57
C CYS A 218 -14.93 8.53 -10.73
N ALA A 219 -14.00 9.31 -11.30
CA ALA A 219 -14.27 10.16 -12.46
C ALA A 219 -14.73 9.34 -13.67
N ARG A 220 -14.09 8.18 -13.89
CA ARG A 220 -14.47 7.25 -14.95
C ARG A 220 -15.89 6.70 -14.75
N LEU A 221 -16.24 6.24 -13.55
CA LEU A 221 -17.58 5.76 -13.22
C LEU A 221 -18.65 6.84 -13.32
N ARG A 222 -18.30 8.07 -12.94
CA ARG A 222 -19.17 9.26 -13.07
C ARG A 222 -19.27 9.80 -14.50
N LYS A 223 -18.45 9.26 -15.43
CA LYS A 223 -18.37 9.72 -16.83
C LYS A 223 -18.12 11.24 -16.90
N LEU A 224 -17.20 11.74 -16.06
CA LEU A 224 -16.79 13.14 -16.11
C LEU A 224 -16.10 13.43 -17.43
N ASP A 225 -16.22 14.65 -17.92
CA ASP A 225 -15.40 15.17 -19.01
C ASP A 225 -13.96 15.47 -18.57
N VAL A 226 -13.07 15.75 -19.53
CA VAL A 226 -11.65 16.03 -19.28
C VAL A 226 -11.46 17.22 -18.35
N GLY A 227 -12.26 18.29 -18.55
CA GLY A 227 -12.17 19.50 -17.72
C GLY A 227 -12.48 19.21 -16.26
N LYS A 228 -13.59 18.53 -15.97
CA LYS A 228 -13.97 18.14 -14.61
C LYS A 228 -13.00 17.12 -14.00
N THR A 229 -12.45 16.22 -14.79
CA THR A 229 -11.44 15.24 -14.32
C THR A 229 -10.16 15.98 -13.89
N ARG A 230 -9.71 17.01 -14.63
CA ARG A 230 -8.58 17.86 -14.22
C ARG A 230 -8.86 18.57 -12.89
N ILE A 231 -10.07 19.12 -12.70
CA ILE A 231 -10.48 19.73 -11.43
C ILE A 231 -10.48 18.71 -10.30
N ALA A 232 -10.96 17.48 -10.54
CA ALA A 232 -10.91 16.42 -9.54
C ALA A 232 -9.46 16.09 -9.12
N PHE A 233 -8.52 16.03 -10.06
CA PHE A 233 -7.09 15.88 -9.75
C PHE A 233 -6.53 17.05 -8.94
N GLY A 234 -6.94 18.29 -9.23
CA GLY A 234 -6.55 19.45 -8.45
C GLY A 234 -6.99 19.37 -6.99
N LEU A 235 -8.22 18.91 -6.76
CA LEU A 235 -8.76 18.68 -5.42
C LEU A 235 -8.05 17.51 -4.72
N ALA A 236 -7.88 16.38 -5.39
CA ALA A 236 -7.18 15.20 -4.86
C ALA A 236 -5.74 15.54 -4.45
N ALA A 237 -5.01 16.28 -5.28
CA ALA A 237 -3.66 16.75 -4.96
C ALA A 237 -3.60 17.61 -3.70
N SER A 238 -4.59 18.47 -3.51
CA SER A 238 -4.65 19.39 -2.36
C SER A 238 -4.97 18.67 -1.05
N ALA A 239 -5.62 17.50 -1.11
CA ALA A 239 -5.91 16.65 0.04
C ALA A 239 -4.80 15.61 0.31
N SER A 240 -3.91 15.37 -0.66
CA SER A 240 -2.84 14.36 -0.55
C SER A 240 -1.92 14.61 0.64
N GLY A 241 -1.74 13.60 1.48
CA GLY A 241 -0.86 13.66 2.65
C GLY A 241 -0.62 12.30 3.27
N GLY A 242 0.42 12.19 4.08
CA GLY A 242 0.78 10.96 4.78
C GLY A 242 2.28 10.78 4.91
N LEU A 243 2.73 10.34 6.10
CA LEU A 243 4.14 10.25 6.46
C LEU A 243 4.56 8.82 6.77
N ARG A 244 5.79 8.48 6.41
CA ARG A 244 6.40 7.16 6.66
C ARG A 244 6.70 6.92 8.13
N GLU A 245 6.85 7.97 8.94
CA GLU A 245 7.05 7.83 10.38
C GLU A 245 5.91 7.05 11.06
N GLU A 246 4.74 7.02 10.43
CA GLU A 246 3.58 6.26 10.89
C GLU A 246 3.61 4.76 10.52
N PHE A 247 4.68 4.28 9.89
CA PHE A 247 4.81 2.85 9.59
C PHE A 247 4.96 2.06 10.89
N GLY A 248 4.14 1.01 11.06
CA GLY A 248 4.03 0.27 12.31
C GLY A 248 2.94 0.78 13.25
N THR A 249 2.18 1.82 12.89
CA THR A 249 1.02 2.29 13.65
C THR A 249 -0.29 2.12 12.86
N MET A 250 -1.44 2.22 13.53
CA MET A 250 -2.76 2.24 12.88
C MET A 250 -2.96 3.47 11.97
N THR A 251 -2.12 4.49 12.09
CA THR A 251 -2.16 5.67 11.22
C THR A 251 -1.73 5.34 9.80
N LYS A 252 -0.85 4.34 9.60
CA LYS A 252 -0.46 3.90 8.24
C LYS A 252 -1.68 3.51 7.38
N PRO A 253 -2.55 2.56 7.77
CA PRO A 253 -3.76 2.24 6.99
C PRO A 253 -4.78 3.39 6.97
N PHE A 254 -4.86 4.21 8.01
CA PHE A 254 -5.74 5.38 8.03
C PHE A 254 -5.38 6.39 6.92
N GLN A 255 -4.09 6.67 6.70
CA GLN A 255 -3.63 7.58 5.64
C GLN A 255 -4.10 7.13 4.24
N VAL A 256 -4.06 5.82 3.96
CA VAL A 256 -4.53 5.26 2.68
C VAL A 256 -6.05 5.34 2.56
N GLY A 257 -6.76 5.05 3.65
CA GLY A 257 -8.21 5.19 3.71
C GLY A 257 -8.67 6.63 3.48
N HIS A 258 -7.96 7.59 4.07
CA HIS A 258 -8.22 9.01 3.86
C HIS A 258 -8.03 9.39 2.38
N GLY A 259 -6.98 8.89 1.73
CA GLY A 259 -6.78 9.10 0.29
C GLY A 259 -7.93 8.56 -0.58
N ALA A 260 -8.53 7.43 -0.18
CA ALA A 260 -9.71 6.87 -0.85
C ALA A 260 -10.97 7.76 -0.70
N GLU A 261 -11.18 8.30 0.50
CA GLU A 261 -12.23 9.26 0.82
C GLU A 261 -12.07 10.55 0.02
N ASP A 262 -10.86 11.14 0.06
CA ASP A 262 -10.52 12.39 -0.62
C ASP A 262 -10.71 12.31 -2.13
N GLY A 263 -10.27 11.22 -2.76
CA GLY A 263 -10.47 11.03 -4.19
C GLY A 263 -11.93 10.90 -4.58
N TYR A 264 -12.76 10.24 -3.77
CA TYR A 264 -14.21 10.20 -3.96
C TYR A 264 -14.82 11.60 -3.84
N ALA A 265 -14.49 12.32 -2.76
CA ALA A 265 -15.00 13.69 -2.50
C ALA A 265 -14.58 14.66 -3.61
N ALA A 266 -13.33 14.58 -4.08
CA ALA A 266 -12.82 15.40 -5.18
C ALA A 266 -13.67 15.27 -6.45
N VAL A 267 -14.07 14.05 -6.81
CA VAL A 267 -14.91 13.79 -7.99
C VAL A 267 -16.33 14.32 -7.80
N GLU A 268 -16.93 14.14 -6.63
CA GLU A 268 -18.28 14.68 -6.38
C GLU A 268 -18.29 16.22 -6.38
N LEU A 269 -17.28 16.86 -5.81
CA LEU A 269 -17.14 18.34 -5.84
C LEU A 269 -16.91 18.87 -7.26
N ALA A 270 -16.02 18.24 -8.04
CA ALA A 270 -15.79 18.62 -9.43
C ALA A 270 -17.07 18.47 -10.28
N ARG A 271 -17.83 17.37 -10.05
CA ARG A 271 -19.13 17.14 -10.72
C ARG A 271 -20.13 18.26 -10.42
N LEU A 272 -20.13 18.77 -9.20
CA LEU A 272 -21.03 19.86 -8.74
C LEU A 272 -20.58 21.25 -9.19
N GLY A 273 -19.41 21.38 -9.82
CA GLY A 273 -18.91 22.65 -10.36
C GLY A 273 -17.90 23.37 -9.47
N TRP A 274 -17.27 22.67 -8.54
CA TRP A 274 -16.14 23.21 -7.77
C TRP A 274 -14.99 23.58 -8.69
N THR A 275 -14.12 24.49 -8.27
CA THR A 275 -12.96 24.94 -9.04
C THR A 275 -11.65 24.53 -8.37
N ALA A 276 -10.64 24.21 -9.16
CA ALA A 276 -9.28 23.89 -8.72
C ALA A 276 -8.29 24.26 -9.84
N ALA A 277 -6.99 24.21 -9.54
CA ALA A 277 -5.96 24.30 -10.57
C ALA A 277 -6.07 23.11 -11.53
N ASP A 278 -6.12 23.39 -12.81
CA ASP A 278 -6.35 22.42 -13.87
C ASP A 278 -5.05 21.83 -14.48
N ASN A 279 -3.88 22.23 -13.95
CA ASN A 279 -2.54 21.79 -14.30
C ASN A 279 -1.75 21.34 -13.06
N ILE A 280 -2.42 20.79 -12.07
CA ILE A 280 -1.90 20.57 -10.70
C ILE A 280 -0.68 19.67 -10.66
N ILE A 281 -0.55 18.69 -11.56
CA ILE A 281 0.57 17.73 -11.57
C ILE A 281 1.88 18.46 -11.90
N GLU A 282 1.90 19.19 -13.03
CA GLU A 282 3.10 19.82 -13.60
C GLU A 282 3.34 21.26 -13.18
N ALA A 283 2.40 21.91 -12.52
CA ALA A 283 2.52 23.33 -12.16
C ALA A 283 3.75 23.61 -11.27
N GLU A 284 4.37 24.77 -11.41
CA GLU A 284 5.56 25.19 -10.64
C GLU A 284 5.33 25.18 -9.11
N ARG A 285 4.10 25.35 -8.68
CA ARG A 285 3.65 25.21 -7.28
C ARG A 285 2.64 24.08 -7.12
N GLY A 286 2.71 23.08 -8.03
CA GLY A 286 1.84 21.92 -8.05
C GLY A 286 2.39 20.74 -7.26
N PHE A 287 1.70 19.61 -7.42
CA PHE A 287 1.93 18.40 -6.63
C PHE A 287 3.37 17.87 -6.76
N MET A 288 3.86 17.63 -7.99
CA MET A 288 5.20 17.06 -8.19
C MET A 288 6.31 17.94 -7.62
N ARG A 289 6.14 19.27 -7.73
CA ARG A 289 7.08 20.22 -7.16
C ARG A 289 7.09 20.17 -5.64
N ALA A 290 5.90 20.12 -5.04
CA ALA A 290 5.74 20.14 -3.59
C ALA A 290 6.29 18.87 -2.92
N VAL A 291 5.96 17.69 -3.45
CA VAL A 291 6.27 16.41 -2.79
C VAL A 291 7.63 15.81 -3.17
N ALA A 292 8.15 16.12 -4.36
CA ALA A 292 9.39 15.54 -4.85
C ALA A 292 10.42 16.55 -5.37
N GLY A 293 10.08 17.82 -5.50
CA GLY A 293 10.96 18.86 -6.03
C GLY A 293 11.24 18.74 -7.53
N THR A 294 11.08 17.57 -8.11
CA THR A 294 11.21 17.25 -9.53
C THR A 294 10.46 15.96 -9.87
N TYR A 295 10.32 15.62 -11.15
CA TYR A 295 9.70 14.37 -11.61
C TYR A 295 10.16 14.03 -13.03
N GLU A 296 9.86 12.81 -13.51
CA GLU A 296 10.12 12.38 -14.87
C GLU A 296 8.81 12.33 -15.69
N PRO A 297 8.53 13.33 -16.54
CA PRO A 297 7.27 13.44 -17.30
C PRO A 297 6.96 12.24 -18.20
N LYS A 298 8.01 11.52 -18.65
CA LYS A 298 7.86 10.36 -19.54
C LYS A 298 6.89 9.30 -19.02
N TRP A 299 6.83 9.11 -17.70
CA TRP A 299 5.94 8.13 -17.08
C TRP A 299 4.46 8.45 -17.28
N LEU A 300 4.14 9.74 -17.34
CA LEU A 300 2.78 10.24 -17.51
C LEU A 300 2.41 10.57 -18.95
N LEU A 301 3.39 10.87 -19.82
CA LEU A 301 3.14 11.26 -21.20
C LEU A 301 3.37 10.13 -22.21
N GLU A 302 4.28 9.18 -21.91
CA GLU A 302 4.68 8.16 -22.87
C GLU A 302 4.39 6.73 -22.36
N LYS A 303 4.31 6.54 -21.03
CA LYS A 303 4.20 5.22 -20.40
C LYS A 303 2.84 4.92 -19.78
N LEU A 304 1.91 5.86 -19.84
CA LEU A 304 0.56 5.66 -19.30
C LEU A 304 -0.20 4.64 -20.18
N GLY A 305 -0.52 3.47 -19.63
CA GLY A 305 -1.15 2.37 -20.35
C GLY A 305 -0.24 1.61 -21.35
N ALA A 306 1.06 1.94 -21.42
CA ALA A 306 1.97 1.34 -22.40
C ALA A 306 3.42 1.19 -21.88
N PRO A 307 3.79 0.10 -21.20
CA PRO A 307 2.91 -0.97 -20.71
C PRO A 307 2.07 -0.57 -19.50
N TRP A 308 0.97 -1.27 -19.28
CA TRP A 308 0.19 -1.15 -18.04
C TRP A 308 1.02 -1.58 -16.83
N THR A 309 0.82 -0.92 -15.70
CA THR A 309 1.57 -1.20 -14.46
C THR A 309 1.39 -2.65 -13.99
N PHE A 310 0.21 -3.24 -14.14
CA PHE A 310 -0.01 -4.66 -13.84
C PHE A 310 0.86 -5.60 -14.68
N GLU A 311 1.15 -5.26 -15.94
CA GLU A 311 2.01 -6.03 -16.83
C GLU A 311 3.48 -5.78 -16.53
N TRP A 312 3.87 -4.52 -16.38
CA TRP A 312 5.23 -4.10 -16.09
C TRP A 312 5.28 -2.71 -15.44
N PRO A 313 6.03 -2.55 -14.34
CA PRO A 313 6.93 -3.51 -13.69
C PRO A 313 6.20 -4.62 -12.92
N GLY A 314 4.89 -4.49 -12.73
CA GLY A 314 4.02 -5.46 -12.13
C GLY A 314 3.60 -5.11 -10.69
N VAL A 315 2.60 -5.83 -10.24
CA VAL A 315 2.03 -5.76 -8.90
C VAL A 315 2.20 -7.12 -8.23
N SER A 316 2.77 -7.13 -7.03
CA SER A 316 2.93 -8.34 -6.22
C SER A 316 1.71 -8.51 -5.32
N ILE A 317 1.20 -9.75 -5.21
CA ILE A 317 0.21 -10.11 -4.20
C ILE A 317 0.93 -10.83 -3.06
N LYS A 318 0.87 -10.28 -1.85
CA LYS A 318 1.57 -10.84 -0.69
C LYS A 318 0.99 -12.20 -0.29
N PRO A 319 1.78 -13.28 -0.19
CA PRO A 319 1.32 -14.57 0.33
C PRO A 319 1.31 -14.61 1.87
N TYR A 320 2.00 -13.68 2.53
CA TYR A 320 2.15 -13.59 3.99
C TYR A 320 1.82 -12.19 4.49
N PRO A 321 1.19 -12.03 5.69
CA PRO A 321 0.85 -10.73 6.28
C PRO A 321 2.06 -10.10 6.97
N SER A 322 3.14 -9.86 6.21
CA SER A 322 4.40 -9.32 6.71
C SER A 322 5.04 -8.37 5.70
N GLY A 323 6.06 -7.65 6.11
CA GLY A 323 6.85 -6.79 5.23
C GLY A 323 7.37 -7.56 4.02
N SER A 324 7.21 -7.05 2.82
CA SER A 324 7.57 -7.75 1.57
C SER A 324 9.04 -8.22 1.53
N LEU A 325 9.90 -7.56 2.30
CA LEU A 325 11.32 -7.93 2.41
C LEU A 325 11.56 -9.28 3.12
N THR A 326 10.57 -9.83 3.82
CA THR A 326 10.63 -11.18 4.41
C THR A 326 10.26 -12.27 3.41
N HIS A 327 9.52 -11.93 2.34
CA HIS A 327 8.87 -12.92 1.47
C HIS A 327 9.84 -13.84 0.70
N PRO A 328 11.00 -13.39 0.17
CA PRO A 328 11.95 -14.32 -0.43
C PRO A 328 12.47 -15.35 0.58
N ALA A 329 12.81 -14.91 1.81
CA ALA A 329 13.23 -15.83 2.87
C ALA A 329 12.10 -16.80 3.28
N MET A 330 10.86 -16.30 3.41
CA MET A 330 9.71 -17.14 3.76
C MET A 330 9.39 -18.17 2.68
N THR A 331 9.52 -17.78 1.40
CA THR A 331 9.33 -18.67 0.26
C THR A 331 10.37 -19.79 0.31
N GLU A 332 11.66 -19.45 0.40
CA GLU A 332 12.74 -20.42 0.47
C GLU A 332 12.62 -21.34 1.70
N MET A 333 12.32 -20.78 2.87
CA MET A 333 12.12 -21.56 4.08
C MET A 333 10.99 -22.60 3.93
N ALA A 334 9.87 -22.19 3.33
CA ALA A 334 8.74 -23.08 3.08
C ALA A 334 9.12 -24.22 2.12
N ASP A 335 9.89 -23.91 1.07
CA ASP A 335 10.37 -24.90 0.09
C ASP A 335 11.37 -25.88 0.73
N LEU A 336 12.35 -25.40 1.51
CA LEU A 336 13.30 -26.24 2.24
C LEU A 336 12.63 -27.14 3.27
N ILE A 337 11.64 -26.61 4.02
CA ILE A 337 10.85 -27.43 4.96
C ILE A 337 10.12 -28.55 4.23
N LYS A 338 9.53 -28.27 3.08
CA LYS A 338 8.78 -29.25 2.30
C LYS A 338 9.70 -30.29 1.64
N GLU A 339 10.81 -29.86 1.03
CA GLU A 339 11.74 -30.72 0.30
C GLU A 339 12.46 -31.70 1.21
N HIS A 340 12.89 -31.23 2.40
CA HIS A 340 13.70 -32.00 3.33
C HIS A 340 12.94 -32.51 4.55
N ASP A 341 11.62 -32.32 4.61
CA ASP A 341 10.75 -32.64 5.77
C ASP A 341 11.33 -32.15 7.11
N VAL A 342 11.85 -30.92 7.12
CA VAL A 342 12.47 -30.30 8.29
C VAL A 342 11.46 -30.19 9.44
N ARG A 343 11.80 -30.74 10.60
CA ARG A 343 10.99 -30.69 11.82
C ARG A 343 11.59 -29.72 12.81
N ALA A 344 10.75 -28.88 13.43
CA ALA A 344 11.18 -27.84 14.36
C ALA A 344 12.03 -28.37 15.54
N ASP A 345 11.71 -29.59 16.04
CA ASP A 345 12.43 -30.21 17.14
C ASP A 345 13.86 -30.66 16.76
N GLN A 346 14.17 -30.82 15.46
CA GLN A 346 15.48 -31.15 14.94
C GLN A 346 16.39 -29.94 14.73
N VAL A 347 15.85 -28.71 14.70
CA VAL A 347 16.60 -27.50 14.38
C VAL A 347 17.45 -27.06 15.56
N ALA A 348 18.76 -26.88 15.31
CA ALA A 348 19.71 -26.28 16.23
C ALA A 348 19.75 -24.74 16.05
N SER A 349 19.98 -24.27 14.81
CA SER A 349 19.98 -22.85 14.45
C SER A 349 19.52 -22.63 13.01
N VAL A 350 19.14 -21.39 12.71
CA VAL A 350 18.85 -20.90 11.35
C VAL A 350 19.62 -19.61 11.14
N ASP A 351 20.38 -19.53 10.04
CA ASP A 351 21.05 -18.31 9.61
C ASP A 351 20.32 -17.76 8.39
N VAL A 352 19.96 -16.47 8.42
CA VAL A 352 19.29 -15.75 7.33
C VAL A 352 20.12 -14.56 6.93
N GLY A 353 20.73 -14.63 5.76
CA GLY A 353 21.48 -13.52 5.16
C GLY A 353 20.62 -12.75 4.17
N ALA A 354 20.61 -11.41 4.27
CA ALA A 354 19.93 -10.53 3.32
C ALA A 354 20.73 -9.23 3.07
N SER A 355 20.18 -8.29 2.31
CA SER A 355 20.83 -6.99 2.09
C SER A 355 20.77 -6.09 3.32
N GLN A 356 21.65 -5.08 3.37
CA GLN A 356 21.64 -4.03 4.40
C GLN A 356 20.29 -3.32 4.48
N ASN A 357 19.65 -3.09 3.33
CA ASN A 357 18.31 -2.49 3.28
C ASN A 357 17.26 -3.37 3.98
N ASN A 358 17.26 -4.69 3.73
CA ASN A 358 16.33 -5.61 4.39
C ASN A 358 16.55 -5.61 5.90
N TYR A 359 17.82 -5.65 6.33
CA TYR A 359 18.18 -5.65 7.74
C TYR A 359 17.75 -4.36 8.47
N GLN A 360 17.94 -3.20 7.84
CA GLN A 360 17.55 -1.90 8.40
C GLN A 360 16.03 -1.63 8.38
N THR A 361 15.29 -2.31 7.52
CA THR A 361 13.83 -2.11 7.41
C THR A 361 13.06 -3.07 8.31
N LEU A 362 13.57 -4.28 8.51
CA LEU A 362 12.96 -5.31 9.39
C LEU A 362 13.52 -5.15 10.81
N LEU A 363 13.03 -4.15 11.51
CA LEU A 363 13.62 -3.66 12.77
C LEU A 363 13.29 -4.50 14.01
N SER A 364 12.29 -5.39 13.93
CA SER A 364 11.81 -6.15 15.10
C SER A 364 12.56 -7.47 15.26
N HIS A 365 13.68 -7.45 15.99
CA HIS A 365 14.50 -8.64 16.25
C HIS A 365 14.04 -9.49 17.45
N ASP A 366 13.21 -8.92 18.33
CA ASP A 366 12.61 -9.60 19.50
C ASP A 366 11.13 -9.20 19.63
N PRO A 367 10.25 -9.64 18.71
CA PRO A 367 8.86 -9.19 18.65
C PRO A 367 8.02 -9.78 19.79
N HIS A 368 7.13 -8.96 20.37
CA HIS A 368 6.15 -9.34 21.39
C HIS A 368 4.70 -9.04 20.97
N THR A 369 4.51 -8.35 19.87
CA THR A 369 3.18 -8.09 19.30
C THR A 369 3.08 -8.62 17.87
N GLY A 370 1.85 -8.87 17.41
CA GLY A 370 1.60 -9.28 16.03
C GLY A 370 2.09 -8.23 15.02
N LEU A 371 2.03 -6.95 15.38
CA LEU A 371 2.50 -5.86 14.53
C LEU A 371 4.04 -5.88 14.39
N GLU A 372 4.77 -6.04 15.48
CA GLU A 372 6.23 -6.21 15.46
C GLU A 372 6.64 -7.46 14.68
N ALA A 373 5.91 -8.57 14.85
CA ALA A 373 6.15 -9.82 14.15
C ALA A 373 6.08 -9.69 12.62
N LYS A 374 5.23 -8.79 12.08
CA LYS A 374 5.16 -8.49 10.65
C LYS A 374 6.46 -7.92 10.07
N PHE A 375 7.30 -7.34 10.91
CA PHE A 375 8.60 -6.76 10.54
C PHE A 375 9.78 -7.48 11.22
N SER A 376 9.60 -8.76 11.57
CA SER A 376 10.63 -9.63 12.14
C SER A 376 10.95 -10.81 11.22
N MET A 377 12.17 -10.84 10.71
CA MET A 377 12.67 -12.00 9.96
C MET A 377 12.71 -13.25 10.84
N GLU A 378 13.14 -13.08 12.08
CA GLU A 378 13.29 -14.15 13.06
C GLU A 378 11.95 -14.84 13.36
N PHE A 379 10.89 -14.05 13.59
CA PHE A 379 9.54 -14.60 13.77
C PHE A 379 9.04 -15.31 12.52
N CYS A 380 9.23 -14.72 11.34
CA CYS A 380 8.75 -15.29 10.08
C CYS A 380 9.37 -16.67 9.83
N MET A 381 10.65 -16.86 10.13
CA MET A 381 11.31 -18.17 10.03
C MET A 381 10.82 -19.14 11.10
N ALA A 382 10.71 -18.67 12.34
CA ALA A 382 10.27 -19.47 13.48
C ALA A 382 8.88 -20.04 13.28
N ILE A 383 7.92 -19.22 12.84
CA ILE A 383 6.53 -19.65 12.68
C ILE A 383 6.34 -20.65 11.54
N LEU A 384 7.09 -20.49 10.44
CA LEU A 384 7.08 -21.47 9.34
C LEU A 384 7.62 -22.83 9.78
N LEU A 385 8.69 -22.87 10.58
CA LEU A 385 9.24 -24.10 11.13
C LEU A 385 8.25 -24.80 12.07
N LEU A 386 7.54 -24.04 12.91
CA LEU A 386 6.64 -24.59 13.93
C LEU A 386 5.29 -25.01 13.35
N GLU A 387 4.70 -24.19 12.47
CA GLU A 387 3.32 -24.39 12.02
C GLU A 387 3.20 -24.71 10.53
N ARG A 388 4.28 -24.62 9.76
CA ARG A 388 4.28 -24.77 8.28
C ARG A 388 3.25 -23.82 7.60
N LYS A 389 2.82 -22.78 8.30
CA LYS A 389 1.87 -21.75 7.90
C LYS A 389 2.29 -20.41 8.48
N ALA A 390 2.00 -19.34 7.75
CA ALA A 390 2.22 -17.97 8.19
C ALA A 390 1.11 -17.05 7.63
N GLY A 391 -0.13 -17.32 8.04
CA GLY A 391 -1.30 -16.49 7.69
C GLY A 391 -1.69 -15.55 8.83
N LEU A 392 -2.80 -14.82 8.69
CA LEU A 392 -3.30 -13.88 9.69
C LEU A 392 -3.42 -14.45 11.13
N PRO A 393 -3.88 -15.72 11.34
CA PRO A 393 -3.93 -16.27 12.68
C PRO A 393 -2.57 -16.36 13.37
N GLN A 394 -1.47 -16.55 12.62
CA GLN A 394 -0.13 -16.69 13.15
C GLN A 394 0.45 -15.35 13.65
N PHE A 395 0.02 -14.23 13.09
CA PHE A 395 0.50 -12.89 13.45
C PHE A 395 -0.37 -12.22 14.53
N GLN A 396 -0.84 -13.02 15.50
CA GLN A 396 -1.58 -12.51 16.65
C GLN A 396 -0.67 -12.53 17.90
N ASP A 397 -0.81 -11.55 18.79
CA ASP A 397 0.01 -11.40 20.01
C ASP A 397 0.10 -12.70 20.82
N ALA A 398 -1.03 -13.39 20.95
CA ALA A 398 -1.08 -14.67 21.67
C ALA A 398 -0.20 -15.76 21.05
N VAL A 399 -0.01 -15.75 19.72
CA VAL A 399 0.87 -16.70 19.02
C VAL A 399 2.32 -16.24 19.12
N VAL A 400 2.59 -14.97 18.92
CA VAL A 400 3.93 -14.39 19.03
C VAL A 400 4.54 -14.68 20.40
N ASN A 401 3.76 -14.54 21.48
CA ASN A 401 4.21 -14.75 22.86
C ASN A 401 4.17 -16.22 23.35
N ARG A 402 3.87 -17.17 22.48
CA ARG A 402 3.99 -18.59 22.85
C ARG A 402 5.44 -18.95 23.17
N ALA A 403 5.64 -19.76 24.22
CA ALA A 403 6.97 -20.12 24.70
C ALA A 403 7.81 -20.87 23.65
N ASP A 404 7.19 -21.73 22.82
CA ASP A 404 7.85 -22.46 21.71
C ASP A 404 8.24 -21.50 20.57
N VAL A 405 7.40 -20.51 20.25
CA VAL A 405 7.69 -19.47 19.24
C VAL A 405 8.86 -18.62 19.69
N GLN A 406 8.83 -18.09 20.92
CA GLN A 406 9.90 -17.28 21.49
C GLN A 406 11.22 -18.08 21.59
N ALA A 407 11.16 -19.37 21.92
CA ALA A 407 12.33 -20.24 21.92
C ALA A 407 12.90 -20.46 20.52
N MET A 408 12.06 -20.54 19.48
CA MET A 408 12.50 -20.71 18.10
C MET A 408 13.05 -19.41 17.51
N ILE A 409 12.45 -18.24 17.80
CA ILE A 409 12.98 -16.92 17.42
C ILE A 409 14.44 -16.78 17.83
N ARG A 410 14.80 -17.15 19.06
CA ARG A 410 16.19 -17.09 19.57
C ARG A 410 17.19 -18.00 18.85
N LYS A 411 16.73 -18.93 18.02
CA LYS A 411 17.59 -19.78 17.18
C LYS A 411 17.81 -19.22 15.77
N VAL A 412 17.12 -18.17 15.41
CA VAL A 412 17.23 -17.53 14.09
C VAL A 412 18.20 -16.35 14.20
N HIS A 413 19.20 -16.32 13.33
CA HIS A 413 20.23 -15.28 13.25
C HIS A 413 20.09 -14.53 11.94
N PHE A 414 19.46 -13.36 11.98
CA PHE A 414 19.32 -12.50 10.81
C PHE A 414 20.53 -11.54 10.71
N HIS A 415 21.14 -11.46 9.54
CA HIS A 415 22.35 -10.65 9.33
C HIS A 415 22.46 -10.14 7.89
N VAL A 416 23.39 -9.20 7.69
CA VAL A 416 23.74 -8.73 6.34
C VAL A 416 24.68 -9.72 5.68
N ASP A 417 24.32 -10.23 4.50
CA ASP A 417 25.14 -11.15 3.71
C ASP A 417 25.69 -10.45 2.47
N PRO A 418 27.03 -10.52 2.21
CA PRO A 418 27.66 -9.86 1.07
C PRO A 418 27.12 -10.30 -0.30
N GLN A 419 26.72 -11.55 -0.46
CA GLN A 419 26.15 -12.07 -1.71
C GLN A 419 24.74 -11.51 -1.94
N ALA A 420 23.91 -11.48 -0.89
CA ALA A 420 22.58 -10.88 -0.95
C ALA A 420 22.67 -9.37 -1.22
N GLN A 421 23.63 -8.67 -0.59
CA GLN A 421 23.91 -7.24 -0.83
C GLN A 421 24.32 -6.98 -2.29
N ALA A 422 25.19 -7.81 -2.86
CA ALA A 422 25.67 -7.68 -4.23
C ALA A 422 24.59 -8.00 -5.29
N ALA A 423 23.53 -8.74 -4.91
CA ALA A 423 22.42 -9.06 -5.82
C ALA A 423 21.58 -7.86 -6.23
N GLY A 424 21.60 -6.78 -5.45
CA GLY A 424 20.84 -5.55 -5.67
C GLY A 424 19.51 -5.50 -4.92
N ASN A 425 19.00 -4.28 -4.76
CA ASN A 425 17.78 -4.03 -3.97
C ASN A 425 16.50 -4.58 -4.64
N ASP A 426 16.51 -4.71 -5.96
CA ASP A 426 15.37 -5.20 -6.75
C ASP A 426 15.05 -6.68 -6.51
N LYS A 427 16.03 -7.48 -6.11
CA LYS A 427 15.85 -8.91 -5.89
C LYS A 427 15.38 -9.24 -4.47
N MET A 428 15.65 -8.38 -3.50
CA MET A 428 15.38 -8.66 -2.09
C MET A 428 15.92 -10.04 -1.65
N MET A 429 17.06 -10.46 -2.25
CA MET A 429 17.63 -11.79 -2.09
C MET A 429 17.82 -12.17 -0.63
N SER A 430 17.41 -13.38 -0.31
CA SER A 430 17.65 -13.99 1.01
C SER A 430 18.32 -15.36 0.86
N ILE A 431 19.29 -15.63 1.73
CA ILE A 431 20.05 -16.88 1.79
C ILE A 431 19.76 -17.53 3.14
N ILE A 432 19.34 -18.79 3.14
CA ILE A 432 18.96 -19.53 4.35
C ILE A 432 19.91 -20.71 4.55
N ARG A 433 20.33 -20.92 5.81
CA ARG A 433 21.04 -22.12 6.26
C ARG A 433 20.37 -22.63 7.53
N ILE A 434 19.83 -23.83 7.48
CA ILE A 434 19.22 -24.54 8.61
C ILE A 434 20.22 -25.58 9.10
N THR A 435 20.74 -25.40 10.31
CA THR A 435 21.62 -26.38 10.95
C THR A 435 20.76 -27.28 11.86
N LEU A 436 20.79 -28.59 11.59
CA LEU A 436 20.11 -29.58 12.41
C LEU A 436 20.96 -29.98 13.61
N LYS A 437 20.34 -30.49 14.66
CA LYS A 437 21.04 -31.07 15.85
C LYS A 437 21.98 -32.21 15.51
N SER A 438 21.76 -32.89 14.36
CA SER A 438 22.66 -33.91 13.82
C SER A 438 23.97 -33.38 13.26
N GLY A 439 24.09 -32.06 13.08
CA GLY A 439 25.17 -31.38 12.37
C GLY A 439 24.95 -31.26 10.87
N GLN A 440 23.87 -31.81 10.29
CA GLN A 440 23.53 -31.61 8.89
C GLN A 440 23.12 -30.16 8.65
N VAL A 441 23.59 -29.56 7.53
CA VAL A 441 23.21 -28.23 7.07
C VAL A 441 22.37 -28.35 5.81
N ILE A 442 21.20 -27.74 5.81
CA ILE A 442 20.28 -27.60 4.67
C ILE A 442 20.31 -26.11 4.28
N SER A 443 20.55 -25.81 3.02
CA SER A 443 20.67 -24.41 2.59
C SER A 443 20.04 -24.16 1.23
N GLY A 444 19.56 -22.94 1.04
CA GLY A 444 19.00 -22.46 -0.21
C GLY A 444 18.95 -20.94 -0.27
N HIS A 445 18.46 -20.41 -1.38
CA HIS A 445 18.29 -18.98 -1.55
C HIS A 445 17.14 -18.65 -2.51
N SER A 446 16.46 -17.54 -2.26
CA SER A 446 15.45 -17.00 -3.16
C SER A 446 15.72 -15.53 -3.45
N SER A 447 15.54 -15.15 -4.71
CA SER A 447 15.63 -13.76 -5.16
C SER A 447 14.26 -13.11 -5.33
N PHE A 448 13.20 -13.93 -5.41
CA PHE A 448 11.86 -13.44 -5.66
C PHE A 448 10.85 -14.23 -4.83
N GLY A 449 10.24 -13.57 -3.85
CA GLY A 449 9.18 -14.18 -3.06
C GLY A 449 7.99 -14.61 -3.91
N LYS A 450 7.28 -15.66 -3.47
CA LYS A 450 5.98 -16.04 -4.06
C LYS A 450 5.05 -14.82 -4.08
N GLY A 451 4.25 -14.69 -5.13
CA GLY A 451 3.33 -13.58 -5.36
C GLY A 451 3.96 -12.40 -6.10
N SER A 452 5.30 -12.35 -6.27
CA SER A 452 5.93 -11.35 -7.13
C SER A 452 5.67 -11.63 -8.63
N PRO A 453 5.81 -10.65 -9.53
CA PRO A 453 5.67 -10.89 -10.97
C PRO A 453 6.64 -11.95 -11.52
N ALA A 454 7.82 -12.13 -10.91
CA ALA A 454 8.78 -13.17 -11.28
C ALA A 454 8.43 -14.57 -10.74
N ASN A 455 7.58 -14.64 -9.70
CA ASN A 455 7.09 -15.88 -9.09
C ASN A 455 5.60 -15.72 -8.74
N PRO A 456 4.71 -15.61 -9.74
CA PRO A 456 3.34 -15.15 -9.54
C PRO A 456 2.46 -16.21 -8.89
N MET A 457 1.51 -15.76 -8.08
CA MET A 457 0.38 -16.57 -7.64
C MET A 457 -0.60 -16.77 -8.80
N SER A 458 -1.09 -18.01 -8.94
CA SER A 458 -2.24 -18.32 -9.79
C SER A 458 -3.52 -17.68 -9.22
N TYR A 459 -4.61 -17.66 -9.99
CA TYR A 459 -5.91 -17.24 -9.44
C TYR A 459 -6.37 -18.12 -8.28
N ASP A 460 -6.08 -19.44 -8.34
CA ASP A 460 -6.45 -20.37 -7.28
C ASP A 460 -5.61 -20.18 -6.01
N ASP A 461 -4.31 -19.85 -6.13
CA ASP A 461 -3.50 -19.43 -4.97
C ASP A 461 -4.09 -18.18 -4.28
N VAL A 462 -4.56 -17.20 -5.06
CA VAL A 462 -5.21 -15.99 -4.51
C VAL A 462 -6.59 -16.33 -3.92
N ALA A 463 -7.32 -17.27 -4.53
CA ALA A 463 -8.58 -17.76 -3.96
C ALA A 463 -8.34 -18.47 -2.61
N ASP A 464 -7.25 -19.23 -2.46
CA ASP A 464 -6.89 -19.83 -1.17
C ASP A 464 -6.50 -18.77 -0.13
N LYS A 465 -5.78 -17.72 -0.53
CA LYS A 465 -5.52 -16.57 0.34
C LYS A 465 -6.83 -15.88 0.76
N PHE A 466 -7.77 -15.70 -0.19
CA PHE A 466 -9.10 -15.15 0.10
C PHE A 466 -9.87 -16.02 1.10
N ARG A 467 -9.87 -17.36 0.94
CA ARG A 467 -10.49 -18.30 1.89
C ARG A 467 -9.91 -18.14 3.29
N GLY A 468 -8.58 -18.07 3.41
CA GLY A 468 -7.91 -17.84 4.69
C GLY A 468 -8.30 -16.48 5.33
N SER A 469 -8.42 -15.42 4.55
CA SER A 469 -8.89 -14.12 5.00
C SER A 469 -10.35 -14.15 5.45
N ALA A 470 -11.21 -14.83 4.68
CA ALA A 470 -12.62 -15.01 5.00
C ALA A 470 -12.81 -15.88 6.27
N GLU A 471 -12.03 -16.95 6.44
CA GLU A 471 -12.00 -17.78 7.64
C GLU A 471 -11.60 -16.96 8.87
N PHE A 472 -10.52 -16.18 8.77
CA PHE A 472 -10.09 -15.26 9.82
C PHE A 472 -11.19 -14.27 10.19
N ALA A 473 -11.89 -13.73 9.19
CA ALA A 473 -13.06 -12.87 9.38
C ALA A 473 -14.29 -13.60 9.95
N ARG A 474 -14.28 -14.93 10.05
CA ARG A 474 -15.45 -15.78 10.34
C ARG A 474 -16.58 -15.55 9.35
N TRP A 475 -16.23 -15.35 8.09
CA TRP A 475 -17.20 -15.13 7.01
C TRP A 475 -17.81 -16.44 6.54
N PRO A 476 -19.12 -16.48 6.19
CA PRO A 476 -19.74 -17.71 5.74
C PRO A 476 -19.08 -18.28 4.48
N THR A 477 -18.63 -19.54 4.53
CA THR A 477 -17.93 -20.21 3.43
C THR A 477 -18.69 -20.14 2.11
N ALA A 478 -20.00 -20.34 2.12
CA ALA A 478 -20.83 -20.25 0.90
C ALA A 478 -20.79 -18.86 0.27
N LYS A 479 -20.76 -17.77 1.06
CA LYS A 479 -20.57 -16.40 0.54
C LYS A 479 -19.16 -16.23 -0.01
N ALA A 480 -18.14 -16.75 0.68
CA ALA A 480 -16.75 -16.67 0.25
C ALA A 480 -16.54 -17.33 -1.12
N GLU A 481 -17.00 -18.57 -1.31
CA GLU A 481 -16.90 -19.26 -2.60
C GLU A 481 -17.65 -18.52 -3.70
N ARG A 482 -18.81 -17.95 -3.39
CA ARG A 482 -19.57 -17.17 -4.37
C ARG A 482 -18.87 -15.87 -4.78
N ILE A 483 -18.14 -15.22 -3.87
CA ILE A 483 -17.31 -14.05 -4.19
C ILE A 483 -16.18 -14.45 -5.15
N ILE A 484 -15.46 -15.54 -4.85
CA ILE A 484 -14.39 -16.07 -5.70
C ILE A 484 -14.89 -16.29 -7.14
N GLU A 485 -16.04 -16.97 -7.30
CA GLU A 485 -16.64 -17.23 -8.61
C GLU A 485 -17.09 -15.95 -9.34
N LEU A 486 -17.69 -15.00 -8.61
CA LEU A 486 -18.12 -13.74 -9.22
C LEU A 486 -16.94 -12.89 -9.69
N VAL A 487 -15.82 -12.87 -8.94
CA VAL A 487 -14.62 -12.13 -9.34
C VAL A 487 -13.93 -12.82 -10.53
N ARG A 488 -13.93 -14.16 -10.59
CA ARG A 488 -13.37 -14.91 -11.73
C ARG A 488 -14.03 -14.50 -13.06
N THR A 489 -15.34 -14.20 -13.02
CA THR A 489 -16.16 -13.82 -14.17
C THR A 489 -16.72 -12.41 -14.04
N LEU A 490 -15.92 -11.49 -13.46
CA LEU A 490 -16.40 -10.16 -13.08
C LEU A 490 -16.93 -9.35 -14.27
N GLU A 491 -16.31 -9.50 -15.46
CA GLU A 491 -16.73 -8.87 -16.71
C GLU A 491 -18.14 -9.25 -17.17
N THR A 492 -18.66 -10.37 -16.69
CA THR A 492 -20.01 -10.83 -17.04
C THR A 492 -21.10 -10.29 -16.11
N GLN A 493 -20.70 -9.66 -15.01
CA GLN A 493 -21.64 -9.13 -14.05
C GLN A 493 -22.29 -7.85 -14.58
N SER A 494 -23.61 -7.84 -14.68
CA SER A 494 -24.37 -6.69 -15.18
C SER A 494 -24.64 -5.62 -14.11
N ASP A 495 -24.47 -5.96 -12.81
CA ASP A 495 -24.81 -5.09 -11.70
C ASP A 495 -23.99 -5.48 -10.45
N MET A 496 -23.13 -4.58 -9.98
CA MET A 496 -22.26 -4.80 -8.83
C MET A 496 -22.99 -4.88 -7.49
N ARG A 497 -24.25 -4.50 -7.40
CA ARG A 497 -25.08 -4.70 -6.21
C ARG A 497 -25.26 -6.18 -5.84
N LYS A 498 -25.06 -7.11 -6.78
CA LYS A 498 -25.02 -8.55 -6.49
C LYS A 498 -23.80 -8.91 -5.60
N MET A 499 -22.66 -8.27 -5.81
CA MET A 499 -21.46 -8.44 -4.97
C MET A 499 -21.69 -7.85 -3.57
N THR A 500 -22.36 -6.72 -3.48
CA THR A 500 -22.74 -6.06 -2.21
C THR A 500 -23.43 -7.01 -1.23
N ALA A 501 -24.40 -7.80 -1.70
CA ALA A 501 -25.13 -8.75 -0.86
C ALA A 501 -24.22 -9.85 -0.28
N LEU A 502 -23.11 -10.16 -0.95
CA LEU A 502 -22.14 -11.16 -0.50
C LEU A 502 -21.11 -10.58 0.47
N LEU A 503 -20.76 -9.29 0.33
CA LEU A 503 -19.81 -8.57 1.17
C LEU A 503 -20.45 -7.96 2.42
N ARG A 504 -21.77 -7.98 2.53
CA ARG A 504 -22.53 -7.51 3.69
C ARG A 504 -22.79 -8.65 4.68
N GLY A 505 -22.52 -8.38 5.98
CA GLY A 505 -22.65 -9.32 7.10
C GLY A 505 -24.08 -9.70 7.47
#